data_cedf35bf6b1570ace9e54e63359a6092
#
_entry.id   cedf35bf6b1570ace9e54e63359a6092
#
_cell.length_a   1.000
_cell.length_b   1.000
_cell.length_c   1.000
_cell.angle_alpha   90.00
_cell.angle_beta   90.00
_cell.angle_gamma   90.00
#
_symmetry.space_group_name_H-M   'P 1'
#
loop_
_entity.id
_entity.type
_entity.pdbx_description
1 polymer ?
#
loop_
_entity_poly.entity_id
_entity_poly.type
_entity_poly.pdbx_seq_one_letter_code
_entity_poly.pdbx_strand_id
1 'polypeptide(L)'
;MGNKIKNRKIVIVGGAGFIGHNLAIKLKSLGADVSVIDSLQINNLKHIQDKPIEYPFPKLSKKIIHERLKLFRKNKIKMYILDARNYKKLCSCMNKIKPQVIIHLAAVSHANKSNKDPHTTFDHSLRTLENTLDNAKNKIEHFIFLSSSMV
;
A
#
# COMPACT_ATOMS: atom_id res chain seq x y z
N MET A 1 25.02 14.29 11.26
CA MET A 1 24.55 13.38 10.21
C MET A 1 23.25 13.93 9.63
N GLY A 2 23.24 14.36 8.38
CA GLY A 2 22.03 14.89 7.73
C GLY A 2 20.94 13.83 7.67
N ASN A 3 19.68 14.25 7.83
CA ASN A 3 18.51 13.35 7.76
C ASN A 3 18.41 12.77 6.35
N LYS A 4 18.91 11.53 6.15
CA LYS A 4 18.93 10.80 4.88
C LYS A 4 17.54 10.59 4.25
N ILE A 5 16.46 10.88 4.98
CA ILE A 5 15.06 10.69 4.55
C ILE A 5 14.49 11.98 3.95
N LYS A 6 14.99 13.15 4.35
CA LYS A 6 14.48 14.45 3.90
C LYS A 6 14.54 14.58 2.36
N ASN A 7 13.42 15.02 1.77
CA ASN A 7 13.21 15.20 0.33
C ASN A 7 13.27 13.91 -0.52
N ARG A 8 13.43 12.72 0.09
CA ARG A 8 13.35 11.47 -0.68
C ARG A 8 11.95 11.19 -1.15
N LYS A 9 11.82 10.81 -2.41
CA LYS A 9 10.56 10.34 -2.99
C LYS A 9 10.35 8.88 -2.62
N ILE A 10 9.37 8.64 -1.75
CA ILE A 10 9.06 7.30 -1.23
C ILE A 10 7.65 6.91 -1.65
N VAL A 11 7.51 5.75 -2.29
CA VAL A 11 6.20 5.15 -2.59
C VAL A 11 5.93 3.99 -1.68
N ILE A 12 4.73 3.94 -1.12
CA ILE A 12 4.24 2.81 -0.32
C ILE A 12 3.10 2.14 -1.08
N VAL A 13 3.34 0.93 -1.58
CA VAL A 13 2.34 0.09 -2.26
C VAL A 13 1.60 -0.73 -1.20
N GLY A 14 0.27 -0.66 -1.17
CA GLY A 14 -0.55 -1.16 -0.05
C GLY A 14 -0.56 -0.21 1.16
N GLY A 15 -0.28 1.08 0.91
CA GLY A 15 -0.04 2.06 1.96
C GLY A 15 -1.29 2.56 2.69
N ALA A 16 -2.51 2.25 2.24
CA ALA A 16 -3.74 2.62 2.97
C ALA A 16 -4.14 1.60 4.03
N GLY A 17 -3.37 0.52 4.20
CA GLY A 17 -3.51 -0.46 5.27
C GLY A 17 -3.11 0.09 6.65
N PHE A 18 -3.19 -0.76 7.68
CA PHE A 18 -2.87 -0.37 9.07
C PHE A 18 -1.40 0.04 9.25
N ILE A 19 -0.47 -0.75 8.75
CA ILE A 19 0.97 -0.42 8.83
C ILE A 19 1.28 0.77 7.92
N GLY A 20 0.83 0.71 6.67
CA GLY A 20 1.19 1.66 5.63
C GLY A 20 0.82 3.11 5.94
N HIS A 21 -0.37 3.36 6.52
CA HIS A 21 -0.77 4.74 6.81
C HIS A 21 0.05 5.37 7.94
N ASN A 22 0.38 4.60 8.98
CA ASN A 22 1.22 5.08 10.08
C ASN A 22 2.64 5.40 9.57
N LEU A 23 3.19 4.48 8.75
CA LEU A 23 4.50 4.65 8.14
C LEU A 23 4.54 5.87 7.21
N ALA A 24 3.52 6.06 6.37
CA ALA A 24 3.41 7.20 5.47
C ALA A 24 3.42 8.53 6.21
N ILE A 25 2.64 8.64 7.30
CA ILE A 25 2.59 9.84 8.15
C ILE A 25 3.95 10.09 8.82
N LYS A 26 4.57 9.03 9.36
CA LYS A 26 5.88 9.15 10.01
C LYS A 26 6.98 9.58 9.03
N LEU A 27 7.07 8.97 7.86
CA LEU A 27 8.03 9.35 6.83
C LEU A 27 7.80 10.80 6.35
N LYS A 28 6.54 11.20 6.19
CA LYS A 28 6.20 12.58 5.85
C LYS A 28 6.64 13.57 6.91
N SER A 29 6.45 13.26 8.20
CA SER A 29 6.92 14.12 9.31
C SER A 29 8.43 14.24 9.38
N LEU A 30 9.18 13.26 8.85
CA LEU A 30 10.63 13.28 8.71
C LEU A 30 11.09 14.02 7.44
N GLY A 31 10.18 14.61 6.68
CA GLY A 31 10.47 15.44 5.52
C GLY A 31 10.56 14.70 4.18
N ALA A 32 10.13 13.44 4.11
CA ALA A 32 10.05 12.72 2.82
C ALA A 32 8.89 13.25 1.94
N ASP A 33 9.05 13.10 0.62
CA ASP A 33 7.96 13.24 -0.35
C ASP A 33 7.28 11.88 -0.53
N VAL A 34 6.20 11.65 0.24
CA VAL A 34 5.54 10.36 0.33
C VAL A 34 4.33 10.30 -0.59
N SER A 35 4.23 9.21 -1.35
CA SER A 35 3.06 8.83 -2.11
C SER A 35 2.58 7.43 -1.71
N VAL A 36 1.27 7.23 -1.71
CA VAL A 36 0.63 5.95 -1.39
C VAL A 36 -0.09 5.42 -2.63
N ILE A 37 0.09 4.14 -2.93
CA ILE A 37 -0.66 3.40 -3.94
C ILE A 37 -1.46 2.31 -3.23
N ASP A 38 -2.79 2.26 -3.43
CA ASP A 38 -3.66 1.27 -2.81
C ASP A 38 -4.94 1.09 -3.62
N SER A 39 -5.43 -0.14 -3.74
CA SER A 39 -6.68 -0.44 -4.43
C SER A 39 -7.92 -0.26 -3.55
N LEU A 40 -7.75 -0.18 -2.24
CA LEU A 40 -8.79 -0.20 -1.21
C LEU A 40 -9.64 -1.49 -1.20
N GLN A 41 -9.15 -2.57 -1.81
CA GLN A 41 -9.88 -3.85 -1.95
C GLN A 41 -9.67 -4.78 -0.75
N ILE A 42 -8.46 -4.86 -0.20
CA ILE A 42 -8.14 -5.82 0.86
C ILE A 42 -8.21 -5.13 2.22
N ASN A 43 -9.11 -5.62 3.11
CA ASN A 43 -9.31 -5.08 4.45
C ASN A 43 -9.49 -3.55 4.48
N ASN A 44 -10.17 -3.00 3.47
CA ASN A 44 -10.32 -1.56 3.27
C ASN A 44 -11.74 -1.22 2.78
N LEU A 45 -12.01 0.03 2.37
CA LEU A 45 -13.35 0.53 2.09
C LEU A 45 -14.14 -0.34 1.12
N LYS A 46 -13.55 -0.76 0.02
CA LYS A 46 -14.24 -1.63 -0.97
C LYS A 46 -14.63 -2.96 -0.36
N HIS A 47 -13.72 -3.60 0.40
CA HIS A 47 -14.01 -4.86 1.03
C HIS A 47 -15.18 -4.78 2.03
N ILE A 48 -15.23 -3.70 2.84
CA ILE A 48 -16.35 -3.48 3.77
C ILE A 48 -17.67 -3.20 3.03
N GLN A 49 -17.61 -2.54 1.87
CA GLN A 49 -18.80 -2.29 1.05
C GLN A 49 -19.32 -3.56 0.41
N ASP A 50 -18.42 -4.37 -0.15
CA ASP A 50 -18.78 -5.59 -0.89
C ASP A 50 -19.18 -6.74 0.05
N LYS A 51 -18.54 -6.83 1.22
CA LYS A 51 -18.72 -7.93 2.18
C LYS A 51 -18.84 -7.44 3.62
N PRO A 52 -19.86 -6.65 3.97
CA PRO A 52 -20.01 -6.08 5.31
C PRO A 52 -20.17 -7.13 6.40
N ILE A 53 -20.73 -8.30 6.07
CA ILE A 53 -20.96 -9.40 7.02
C ILE A 53 -19.65 -10.03 7.55
N GLU A 54 -18.54 -9.87 6.86
CA GLU A 54 -17.23 -10.33 7.31
C GLU A 54 -16.63 -9.44 8.44
N TYR A 55 -17.30 -8.32 8.78
CA TYR A 55 -16.85 -7.38 9.80
C TYR A 55 -17.80 -7.38 11.00
N PRO A 56 -17.32 -7.64 12.22
CA PRO A 56 -18.15 -7.58 13.43
C PRO A 56 -18.80 -6.21 13.62
N PHE A 57 -18.10 -5.14 13.26
CA PHE A 57 -18.57 -3.76 13.40
C PHE A 57 -18.33 -2.96 12.10
N PRO A 58 -19.09 -3.20 11.01
CA PRO A 58 -18.80 -2.62 9.71
C PRO A 58 -18.88 -1.09 9.69
N LYS A 59 -19.83 -0.48 10.44
CA LYS A 59 -19.96 0.97 10.55
C LYS A 59 -18.72 1.61 11.22
N LEU A 60 -18.25 1.00 12.31
CA LEU A 60 -17.05 1.46 13.02
C LEU A 60 -15.80 1.28 12.18
N SER A 61 -15.64 0.12 11.55
CA SER A 61 -14.51 -0.17 10.64
C SER A 61 -14.46 0.85 9.50
N LYS A 62 -15.61 1.16 8.89
CA LYS A 62 -15.71 2.19 7.84
C LYS A 62 -15.30 3.57 8.36
N LYS A 63 -15.75 3.95 9.57
CA LYS A 63 -15.37 5.23 10.20
C LYS A 63 -13.86 5.31 10.43
N ILE A 64 -13.24 4.27 10.98
CA ILE A 64 -11.79 4.20 11.22
C ILE A 64 -11.01 4.36 9.91
N ILE A 65 -11.43 3.69 8.83
CA ILE A 65 -10.73 3.80 7.54
C ILE A 65 -10.90 5.21 6.95
N HIS A 66 -12.08 5.82 7.05
CA HIS A 66 -12.28 7.20 6.61
C HIS A 66 -11.37 8.19 7.35
N GLU A 67 -11.25 8.06 8.68
CA GLU A 67 -10.33 8.89 9.45
C GLU A 67 -8.87 8.69 9.00
N ARG A 68 -8.46 7.44 8.75
CA ARG A 68 -7.14 7.13 8.19
C ARG A 68 -6.88 7.84 6.86
N LEU A 69 -7.86 7.82 5.94
CA LEU A 69 -7.73 8.50 4.66
C LEU A 69 -7.75 10.03 4.79
N LYS A 70 -8.47 10.60 5.77
CA LYS A 70 -8.41 12.02 6.11
C LYS A 70 -7.01 12.44 6.56
N LEU A 71 -6.31 11.57 7.32
CA LEU A 71 -4.94 11.84 7.76
C LEU A 71 -3.97 12.01 6.57
N PHE A 72 -4.15 11.27 5.47
CA PHE A 72 -3.34 11.51 4.26
C PHE A 72 -3.54 12.92 3.71
N ARG A 73 -4.79 13.38 3.60
CA ARG A 73 -5.10 14.75 3.14
C ARG A 73 -4.52 15.80 4.08
N LYS A 74 -4.71 15.65 5.40
CA LYS A 74 -4.17 16.54 6.43
C LYS A 74 -2.64 16.67 6.34
N ASN A 75 -1.95 15.57 6.08
CA ASN A 75 -0.49 15.53 5.97
C ASN A 75 0.03 15.77 4.54
N LYS A 76 -0.83 16.17 3.60
CA LYS A 76 -0.46 16.42 2.18
C LYS A 76 0.25 15.21 1.55
N ILE A 77 -0.17 13.98 1.89
CA ILE A 77 0.32 12.74 1.30
C ILE A 77 -0.54 12.44 0.07
N LYS A 78 0.11 12.28 -1.09
CA LYS A 78 -0.58 11.94 -2.33
C LYS A 78 -1.00 10.48 -2.30
N MET A 79 -2.27 10.22 -2.59
CA MET A 79 -2.80 8.86 -2.68
C MET A 79 -3.31 8.59 -4.09
N TYR A 80 -2.86 7.48 -4.66
CA TYR A 80 -3.28 6.94 -5.94
C TYR A 80 -4.12 5.69 -5.71
N ILE A 81 -5.42 5.78 -6.03
CA ILE A 81 -6.32 4.63 -5.93
C ILE A 81 -6.19 3.82 -7.22
N LEU A 82 -5.36 2.80 -7.17
CA LEU A 82 -5.15 1.88 -8.27
C LEU A 82 -4.78 0.48 -7.77
N ASP A 83 -5.13 -0.52 -8.56
CA ASP A 83 -4.77 -1.90 -8.30
C ASP A 83 -3.38 -2.20 -8.89
N ALA A 84 -2.43 -2.56 -8.02
CA ALA A 84 -1.06 -2.85 -8.43
C ALA A 84 -0.93 -4.11 -9.31
N ARG A 85 -1.98 -4.92 -9.43
CA ARG A 85 -2.06 -6.01 -10.40
C ARG A 85 -2.21 -5.50 -11.84
N ASN A 86 -2.74 -4.28 -12.01
CA ASN A 86 -2.79 -3.65 -13.32
C ASN A 86 -1.44 -3.02 -13.66
N TYR A 87 -0.61 -3.81 -14.35
CA TYR A 87 0.77 -3.43 -14.70
C TYR A 87 0.86 -2.07 -15.42
N LYS A 88 0.02 -1.85 -16.44
CA LYS A 88 0.06 -0.61 -17.24
C LYS A 88 -0.22 0.63 -16.40
N LYS A 89 -1.25 0.57 -15.54
CA LYS A 89 -1.60 1.67 -14.64
C LYS A 89 -0.51 1.90 -13.58
N LEU A 90 0.04 0.83 -13.02
CA LEU A 90 1.14 0.91 -12.05
C LEU A 90 2.37 1.55 -12.69
N CYS A 91 2.76 1.10 -13.88
CA CYS A 91 3.90 1.64 -14.63
C CYS A 91 3.73 3.15 -14.90
N SER A 92 2.56 3.56 -15.40
CA SER A 92 2.25 4.98 -15.62
C SER A 92 2.35 5.80 -14.33
N CYS A 93 1.84 5.27 -13.23
CA CYS A 93 1.91 5.92 -11.92
C CYS A 93 3.34 6.04 -11.41
N MET A 94 4.13 4.96 -11.46
CA MET A 94 5.55 4.96 -11.04
C MET A 94 6.40 5.90 -11.88
N ASN A 95 6.19 5.95 -13.20
CA ASN A 95 6.90 6.88 -14.09
C ASN A 95 6.55 8.35 -13.78
N LYS A 96 5.33 8.64 -13.33
CA LYS A 96 4.92 9.98 -12.90
C LYS A 96 5.55 10.36 -11.56
N ILE A 97 5.63 9.44 -10.61
CA ILE A 97 6.17 9.70 -9.25
C ILE A 97 7.70 9.73 -9.29
N LYS A 98 8.33 8.83 -10.04
CA LYS A 98 9.79 8.59 -10.08
C LYS A 98 10.35 8.39 -8.67
N PRO A 99 9.92 7.35 -7.96
CA PRO A 99 10.35 7.11 -6.59
C PRO A 99 11.83 6.75 -6.51
N GLN A 100 12.48 7.10 -5.42
CA GLN A 100 13.82 6.64 -5.05
C GLN A 100 13.75 5.40 -4.16
N VAL A 101 12.68 5.31 -3.36
CA VAL A 101 12.45 4.20 -2.45
C VAL A 101 11.04 3.66 -2.67
N ILE A 102 10.91 2.34 -2.74
CA ILE A 102 9.62 1.65 -2.77
C ILE A 102 9.52 0.78 -1.53
N ILE A 103 8.39 0.91 -0.81
CA ILE A 103 8.03 0.04 0.31
C ILE A 103 6.79 -0.73 -0.11
N HIS A 104 6.92 -2.06 -0.24
CA HIS A 104 5.85 -2.93 -0.68
C HIS A 104 5.20 -3.63 0.52
N LEU A 105 3.93 -3.28 0.77
CA LEU A 105 3.09 -3.80 1.85
C LEU A 105 1.81 -4.48 1.32
N ALA A 106 1.62 -4.49 0.00
CA ALA A 106 0.41 -5.05 -0.60
C ALA A 106 0.45 -6.57 -0.56
N ALA A 107 -0.40 -7.17 0.25
CA ALA A 107 -0.57 -8.60 0.37
C ALA A 107 -1.92 -8.95 1.01
N VAL A 108 -2.34 -10.21 0.89
CA VAL A 108 -3.42 -10.79 1.71
C VAL A 108 -2.84 -11.14 3.08
N SER A 109 -3.34 -10.48 4.13
CA SER A 109 -2.78 -10.55 5.49
C SER A 109 -3.44 -11.58 6.42
N HIS A 110 -4.39 -12.38 5.92
CA HIS A 110 -5.14 -13.36 6.73
C HIS A 110 -4.88 -14.79 6.26
N ALA A 111 -4.19 -15.60 7.08
CA ALA A 111 -3.88 -16.99 6.81
C ALA A 111 -5.13 -17.84 6.47
N ASN A 112 -6.22 -17.67 7.23
CA ASN A 112 -7.48 -18.39 6.97
C ASN A 112 -8.10 -18.07 5.60
N LYS A 113 -7.91 -16.84 5.08
CA LYS A 113 -8.36 -16.48 3.72
C LYS A 113 -7.44 -17.09 2.68
N SER A 114 -6.14 -17.09 2.93
CA SER A 114 -5.14 -17.67 2.04
C SER A 114 -5.38 -19.16 1.81
N ASN A 115 -5.70 -19.90 2.87
CA ASN A 115 -5.99 -21.33 2.78
C ASN A 115 -7.30 -21.63 2.02
N LYS A 116 -8.31 -20.75 2.14
CA LYS A 116 -9.61 -20.95 1.48
C LYS A 116 -9.60 -20.56 0.01
N ASP A 117 -8.78 -19.60 -0.37
CA ASP A 117 -8.67 -19.08 -1.74
C ASP A 117 -7.21 -18.77 -2.09
N PRO A 118 -6.40 -19.82 -2.37
CA PRO A 118 -5.01 -19.68 -2.74
C PRO A 118 -4.84 -18.84 -4.02
N HIS A 119 -5.69 -19.03 -5.01
CA HIS A 119 -5.60 -18.31 -6.30
C HIS A 119 -5.67 -16.78 -6.09
N THR A 120 -6.70 -16.30 -5.40
CA THR A 120 -6.83 -14.86 -5.09
C THR A 120 -5.68 -14.36 -4.20
N THR A 121 -5.19 -15.20 -3.29
CA THR A 121 -4.04 -14.86 -2.44
C THR A 121 -2.77 -14.67 -3.25
N PHE A 122 -2.46 -15.59 -4.17
CA PHE A 122 -1.32 -15.46 -5.08
C PHE A 122 -1.44 -14.21 -5.95
N ASP A 123 -2.61 -13.99 -6.54
CA ASP A 123 -2.84 -12.85 -7.43
C ASP A 123 -2.68 -11.52 -6.68
N HIS A 124 -3.24 -11.38 -5.48
CA HIS A 124 -3.11 -10.16 -4.68
C HIS A 124 -1.75 -9.98 -4.02
N SER A 125 -1.01 -11.04 -3.74
CA SER A 125 0.29 -10.96 -3.05
C SER A 125 1.44 -11.01 -4.04
N LEU A 126 1.57 -12.08 -4.83
CA LEU A 126 2.71 -12.28 -5.73
C LEU A 126 2.62 -11.42 -6.99
N ARG A 127 1.43 -11.30 -7.60
CA ARG A 127 1.27 -10.48 -8.82
C ARG A 127 1.55 -9.00 -8.52
N THR A 128 1.10 -8.48 -7.38
CA THR A 128 1.41 -7.09 -7.00
C THR A 128 2.88 -6.88 -6.74
N LEU A 129 3.55 -7.86 -6.10
CA LEU A 129 4.99 -7.83 -5.85
C LEU A 129 5.78 -7.89 -7.16
N GLU A 130 5.48 -8.85 -8.04
CA GLU A 130 6.08 -9.00 -9.36
C GLU A 130 6.01 -7.69 -10.17
N ASN A 131 4.81 -7.13 -10.30
CA ASN A 131 4.60 -5.89 -11.02
C ASN A 131 5.37 -4.71 -10.41
N THR A 132 5.46 -4.67 -9.06
CA THR A 132 6.17 -3.60 -8.35
C THR A 132 7.69 -3.74 -8.52
N LEU A 133 8.23 -4.96 -8.44
CA LEU A 133 9.64 -5.25 -8.66
C LEU A 133 10.08 -4.92 -10.09
N ASP A 134 9.29 -5.30 -11.08
CA ASP A 134 9.60 -4.99 -12.48
C ASP A 134 9.63 -3.48 -12.73
N ASN A 135 8.67 -2.73 -12.15
CA ASN A 135 8.67 -1.27 -12.22
C ASN A 135 9.83 -0.61 -11.43
N ALA A 136 10.38 -1.30 -10.44
CA ALA A 136 11.52 -0.85 -9.65
C ALA A 136 12.87 -1.06 -10.36
N LYS A 137 12.93 -2.05 -11.26
CA LYS A 137 14.16 -2.51 -11.92
C LYS A 137 14.97 -1.35 -12.52
N ASN A 138 16.22 -1.23 -12.09
CA ASN A 138 17.18 -0.22 -12.57
C ASN A 138 16.74 1.25 -12.40
N LYS A 139 15.72 1.53 -11.56
CA LYS A 139 15.13 2.87 -11.45
C LYS A 139 15.13 3.43 -10.03
N ILE A 140 15.37 2.59 -9.03
CA ILE A 140 15.26 2.97 -7.60
C ILE A 140 16.55 2.68 -6.84
N GLU A 141 16.74 3.38 -5.72
CA GLU A 141 17.89 3.19 -4.84
C GLU A 141 17.64 2.08 -3.80
N HIS A 142 16.37 1.90 -3.35
CA HIS A 142 16.04 0.96 -2.31
C HIS A 142 14.64 0.38 -2.48
N PHE A 143 14.53 -0.95 -2.44
CA PHE A 143 13.27 -1.69 -2.39
C PHE A 143 13.14 -2.39 -1.04
N ILE A 144 12.04 -2.13 -0.33
CA ILE A 144 11.74 -2.75 0.96
C ILE A 144 10.48 -3.59 0.79
N PHE A 145 10.59 -4.88 1.04
CA PHE A 145 9.48 -5.82 1.04
C PHE A 145 9.19 -6.32 2.46
N LEU A 146 7.96 -6.16 2.91
CA LEU A 146 7.52 -6.76 4.16
C LEU A 146 7.03 -8.18 3.88
N SER A 147 7.82 -9.15 4.32
CA SER A 147 7.47 -10.56 4.32
C SER A 147 6.78 -10.95 5.63
N SER A 148 6.36 -12.21 5.72
CA SER A 148 5.77 -12.82 6.91
C SER A 148 6.58 -14.04 7.33
N SER A 149 6.59 -14.32 8.63
CA SER A 149 7.13 -15.59 9.16
C SER A 149 6.20 -16.79 8.93
N MET A 150 4.96 -16.52 8.50
CA MET A 150 3.97 -17.55 8.15
C MET A 150 4.13 -17.90 6.67
N VAL A 151 5.16 -18.67 6.37
CA VAL A 151 5.46 -19.24 5.04
C VAL A 151 5.29 -20.75 5.11
#